data_2dd8f6fc1b5ea2f7027d273cf20f9a0b
#
_entry.id   2dd8f6fc1b5ea2f7027d273cf20f9a0b
#
_cell.length_a   1.000
_cell.length_b   1.000
_cell.length_c   1.000
_cell.angle_alpha   90.00
_cell.angle_beta   90.00
_cell.angle_gamma   90.00
#
_symmetry.space_group_name_H-M   'P 1'
#
loop_
_entity.id
_entity.type
_entity.pdbx_description
1 polymer ?
#
loop_
_entity_poly.entity_id
_entity_poly.type
_entity_poly.pdbx_seq_one_letter_code
_entity_poly.pdbx_strand_id
1 'polypeptide(L)'
;LEERARAAGWPALHAELAAHDPAAAARIRPADGQRIQRALEVLALTGRPISELQQLAEPAPLELAAFALEPADRAALYASIDARFLEMMAHGFLDEVRALRARGDLHPDLPSLRCVGYRQLWAHLAGTVSLAEAVAAGQRATRNLAKRQLTWLRSEPAWQKIQSLEDQELVPILRVMDDMAGR
;
A
#
# COMPACT_ATOMS: atom_id res chain seq x y z
N LEU A 1 1.81 21.78 -6.81
CA LEU A 1 1.20 21.61 -5.48
C LEU A 1 2.26 21.38 -4.40
N GLU A 2 3.26 20.54 -4.62
CA GLU A 2 4.33 20.28 -3.65
C GLU A 2 5.12 21.54 -3.25
N GLU A 3 5.46 22.40 -4.22
CA GLU A 3 6.13 23.67 -3.95
C GLU A 3 5.25 24.61 -3.10
N ARG A 4 3.96 24.64 -3.40
CA ARG A 4 2.98 25.40 -2.61
C ARG A 4 2.86 24.85 -1.19
N ALA A 5 2.87 23.51 -1.05
CA ALA A 5 2.86 22.86 0.25
C ALA A 5 4.13 23.13 1.07
N ARG A 6 5.31 23.22 0.41
CA ARG A 6 6.56 23.62 1.08
C ARG A 6 6.51 25.07 1.57
N ALA A 7 5.88 25.97 0.80
CA ALA A 7 5.81 27.40 1.14
C ALA A 7 4.74 27.69 2.20
N ALA A 8 3.52 27.15 2.06
CA ALA A 8 2.34 27.51 2.87
C ALA A 8 1.93 26.42 3.89
N GLY A 9 2.45 25.21 3.75
CA GLY A 9 2.08 24.05 4.57
C GLY A 9 0.78 23.36 4.10
N TRP A 10 0.63 22.09 4.44
CA TRP A 10 -0.56 21.30 4.11
C TRP A 10 -1.86 21.85 4.71
N PRO A 11 -1.90 22.43 5.95
CA PRO A 11 -3.12 23.03 6.48
C PRO A 11 -3.68 24.15 5.62
N ALA A 12 -2.83 24.97 4.97
CA ALA A 12 -3.29 26.03 4.06
C ALA A 12 -3.92 25.46 2.79
N LEU A 13 -3.31 24.40 2.22
CA LEU A 13 -3.87 23.70 1.07
C LEU A 13 -5.16 22.94 1.43
N HIS A 14 -5.30 22.45 2.68
CA HIS A 14 -6.54 21.87 3.18
C HIS A 14 -7.66 22.92 3.27
N ALA A 15 -7.35 24.14 3.71
CA ALA A 15 -8.33 25.23 3.72
C ALA A 15 -8.78 25.60 2.28
N GLU A 16 -7.87 25.59 1.33
CA GLU A 16 -8.21 25.75 -0.10
C GLU A 16 -9.11 24.61 -0.60
N LEU A 17 -8.78 23.37 -0.25
CA LEU A 17 -9.64 22.21 -0.56
C LEU A 17 -11.03 22.39 0.04
N ALA A 18 -11.13 22.86 1.28
CA ALA A 18 -12.41 23.09 1.96
C ALA A 18 -13.29 24.13 1.25
N ALA A 19 -12.68 25.11 0.58
CA ALA A 19 -13.41 26.12 -0.21
C ALA A 19 -14.00 25.55 -1.51
N HIS A 20 -13.37 24.53 -2.10
CA HIS A 20 -13.78 23.95 -3.37
C HIS A 20 -14.50 22.60 -3.24
N ASP A 21 -14.17 21.83 -2.21
CA ASP A 21 -14.72 20.49 -1.92
C ASP A 21 -14.87 20.30 -0.39
N PRO A 22 -15.87 20.92 0.24
CA PRO A 22 -16.10 20.79 1.67
C PRO A 22 -16.32 19.34 2.11
N ALA A 23 -16.94 18.52 1.25
CA ALA A 23 -17.24 17.13 1.56
C ALA A 23 -15.96 16.26 1.60
N ALA A 24 -14.99 16.48 0.71
CA ALA A 24 -13.70 15.84 0.78
C ALA A 24 -12.87 16.36 1.97
N ALA A 25 -12.83 17.67 2.18
CA ALA A 25 -12.10 18.28 3.29
C ALA A 25 -12.56 17.78 4.67
N ALA A 26 -13.87 17.56 4.88
CA ALA A 26 -14.39 17.01 6.12
C ALA A 26 -13.89 15.60 6.44
N ARG A 27 -13.49 14.81 5.42
CA ARG A 27 -12.98 13.44 5.55
C ARG A 27 -11.46 13.34 5.60
N ILE A 28 -10.78 14.39 5.14
CA ILE A 28 -9.32 14.43 5.02
C ILE A 28 -8.76 15.27 6.17
N ARG A 29 -7.76 14.72 6.88
CA ARG A 29 -7.11 15.48 7.96
C ARG A 29 -6.24 16.59 7.39
N PRO A 30 -6.14 17.77 8.05
CA PRO A 30 -5.33 18.89 7.56
C PRO A 30 -3.83 18.60 7.34
N ALA A 31 -3.30 17.55 7.98
CA ALA A 31 -1.91 17.10 7.82
C ALA A 31 -1.74 15.96 6.80
N ASP A 32 -2.83 15.46 6.17
CA ASP A 32 -2.78 14.38 5.18
C ASP A 32 -2.44 14.94 3.79
N GLY A 33 -1.17 15.28 3.60
CA GLY A 33 -0.68 15.90 2.37
C GLY A 33 -1.00 15.10 1.12
N GLN A 34 -0.89 13.78 1.17
CA GLN A 34 -1.13 12.93 0.00
C GLN A 34 -2.59 13.00 -0.48
N ARG A 35 -3.55 12.95 0.44
CA ARG A 35 -4.98 13.03 0.11
C ARG A 35 -5.39 14.43 -0.30
N ILE A 36 -4.86 15.47 0.35
CA ILE A 36 -5.09 16.87 -0.02
C ILE A 36 -4.57 17.10 -1.44
N GLN A 37 -3.33 16.70 -1.72
CA GLN A 37 -2.72 16.82 -3.04
C GLN A 37 -3.59 16.14 -4.10
N ARG A 38 -3.99 14.89 -3.88
CA ARG A 38 -4.81 14.15 -4.84
C ARG A 38 -6.15 14.83 -5.12
N ALA A 39 -6.81 15.37 -4.11
CA ALA A 39 -8.09 16.06 -4.28
C ALA A 39 -7.93 17.36 -5.09
N LEU A 40 -6.89 18.15 -4.82
CA LEU A 40 -6.59 19.37 -5.55
C LEU A 40 -6.08 19.09 -6.98
N GLU A 41 -5.35 18.01 -7.22
CA GLU A 41 -4.96 17.57 -8.56
C GLU A 41 -6.17 17.23 -9.41
N VAL A 42 -7.11 16.46 -8.85
CA VAL A 42 -8.36 16.12 -9.55
C VAL A 42 -9.13 17.38 -9.91
N LEU A 43 -9.28 18.32 -8.97
CA LEU A 43 -9.94 19.59 -9.21
C LEU A 43 -9.23 20.39 -10.34
N ALA A 44 -7.91 20.47 -10.29
CA ALA A 44 -7.12 21.22 -11.29
C ALA A 44 -7.22 20.60 -12.69
N LEU A 45 -7.26 19.27 -12.80
CA LEU A 45 -7.30 18.55 -14.08
C LEU A 45 -8.71 18.47 -14.67
N THR A 46 -9.74 18.38 -13.85
CA THR A 46 -11.12 18.12 -14.30
C THR A 46 -12.05 19.30 -14.15
N GLY A 47 -11.66 20.31 -13.37
CA GLY A 47 -12.54 21.42 -12.97
C GLY A 47 -13.64 21.00 -11.99
N ARG A 48 -13.67 19.74 -11.51
CA ARG A 48 -14.73 19.19 -10.66
C ARG A 48 -14.17 18.65 -9.34
N PRO A 49 -14.91 18.82 -8.22
CA PRO A 49 -14.56 18.25 -6.94
C PRO A 49 -14.43 16.71 -6.97
N ILE A 50 -13.43 16.17 -6.26
CA ILE A 50 -13.24 14.70 -6.20
C ILE A 50 -14.45 14.01 -5.54
N SER A 51 -15.10 14.66 -4.57
CA SER A 51 -16.30 14.12 -3.91
C SER A 51 -17.46 13.98 -4.89
N GLU A 52 -17.61 14.89 -5.84
CA GLU A 52 -18.64 14.83 -6.89
C GLU A 52 -18.34 13.68 -7.86
N LEU A 53 -17.10 13.57 -8.34
CA LEU A 53 -16.71 12.48 -9.24
C LEU A 53 -16.87 11.10 -8.60
N GLN A 54 -16.59 10.97 -7.29
CA GLN A 54 -16.81 9.72 -6.56
C GLN A 54 -18.28 9.31 -6.45
N GLN A 55 -19.19 10.27 -6.40
CA GLN A 55 -20.63 10.01 -6.39
C GLN A 55 -21.18 9.58 -7.76
N LEU A 56 -20.52 10.02 -8.83
CA LEU A 56 -20.89 9.68 -10.20
C LEU A 56 -20.25 8.36 -10.67
N ALA A 57 -19.35 7.78 -9.88
CA ALA A 57 -18.76 6.48 -10.22
C ALA A 57 -19.85 5.40 -10.18
N GLU A 58 -20.24 4.93 -11.35
CA GLU A 58 -21.12 3.76 -11.46
C GLU A 58 -20.40 2.50 -10.97
N PRO A 59 -21.09 1.58 -10.30
CA PRO A 59 -20.51 0.27 -9.99
C PRO A 59 -20.01 -0.39 -11.28
N ALA A 60 -18.83 -0.99 -11.22
CA ALA A 60 -18.32 -1.75 -12.35
C ALA A 60 -19.33 -2.86 -12.70
N PRO A 61 -19.74 -2.98 -13.98
CA PRO A 61 -20.75 -3.98 -14.40
C PRO A 61 -20.17 -5.40 -14.48
N LEU A 62 -19.14 -5.70 -13.68
CA LEU A 62 -18.46 -6.99 -13.66
C LEU A 62 -18.97 -7.81 -12.49
N GLU A 63 -19.52 -9.00 -12.78
CA GLU A 63 -19.69 -10.05 -11.77
C GLU A 63 -18.31 -10.56 -11.36
N LEU A 64 -17.93 -10.33 -10.11
CA LEU A 64 -16.64 -10.73 -9.56
C LEU A 64 -16.85 -11.76 -8.44
N ALA A 65 -16.18 -12.89 -8.56
CA ALA A 65 -16.01 -13.79 -7.43
C ALA A 65 -14.72 -13.39 -6.69
N ALA A 66 -14.85 -12.95 -5.45
CA ALA A 66 -13.72 -12.47 -4.65
C ALA A 66 -13.36 -13.48 -3.56
N PHE A 67 -12.08 -13.84 -3.50
CA PHE A 67 -11.53 -14.75 -2.50
C PHE A 67 -10.43 -14.05 -1.73
N ALA A 68 -10.40 -14.28 -0.40
CA ALA A 68 -9.37 -13.77 0.49
C ALA A 68 -8.57 -14.93 1.08
N LEU A 69 -7.28 -15.02 0.74
CA LEU A 69 -6.36 -15.95 1.40
C LEU A 69 -5.93 -15.35 2.74
N GLU A 70 -6.46 -15.87 3.83
CA GLU A 70 -6.11 -15.47 5.20
C GLU A 70 -5.35 -16.62 5.88
N PRO A 71 -4.13 -16.42 6.38
CA PRO A 71 -3.41 -17.46 7.12
C PRO A 71 -4.15 -17.81 8.41
N ALA A 72 -4.30 -19.10 8.70
CA ALA A 72 -4.94 -19.60 9.91
C ALA A 72 -4.15 -19.19 11.18
N ASP A 73 -2.82 -19.23 11.10
CA ASP A 73 -1.92 -18.88 12.20
C ASP A 73 -1.10 -17.62 11.88
N ARG A 74 -1.36 -16.58 12.66
CA ARG A 74 -0.64 -15.32 12.55
C ARG A 74 0.82 -15.42 13.02
N ALA A 75 1.14 -16.29 13.96
CA ALA A 75 2.51 -16.48 14.45
C ALA A 75 3.35 -17.15 13.36
N ALA A 76 2.79 -18.18 12.70
CA ALA A 76 3.41 -18.82 11.55
C ALA A 76 3.64 -17.85 10.38
N LEU A 77 2.66 -16.97 10.08
CA LEU A 77 2.84 -15.92 9.08
C LEU A 77 4.01 -14.98 9.44
N TYR A 78 4.13 -14.57 10.69
CA TYR A 78 5.20 -13.68 11.11
C TYR A 78 6.56 -14.36 11.05
N ALA A 79 6.65 -15.62 11.44
CA ALA A 79 7.87 -16.42 11.31
C ALA A 79 8.30 -16.56 9.83
N SER A 80 7.36 -16.82 8.93
CA SER A 80 7.65 -16.93 7.50
C SER A 80 8.09 -15.59 6.89
N ILE A 81 7.51 -14.47 7.32
CA ILE A 81 7.93 -13.12 6.91
C ILE A 81 9.38 -12.86 7.32
N ASP A 82 9.73 -13.21 8.57
CA ASP A 82 11.06 -12.97 9.10
C ASP A 82 12.10 -13.87 8.39
N ALA A 83 11.78 -15.13 8.16
CA ALA A 83 12.62 -16.07 7.43
C ALA A 83 12.84 -15.62 5.97
N ARG A 84 11.76 -15.24 5.26
CA ARG A 84 11.84 -14.75 3.89
C ARG A 84 12.71 -13.50 3.78
N PHE A 85 12.63 -12.58 4.75
CA PHE A 85 13.47 -11.39 4.72
C PHE A 85 14.97 -11.75 4.83
N LEU A 86 15.33 -12.69 5.69
CA LEU A 86 16.70 -13.19 5.82
C LEU A 86 17.16 -13.92 4.55
N GLU A 87 16.29 -14.69 3.93
CA GLU A 87 16.56 -15.35 2.66
C GLU A 87 16.82 -14.32 1.54
N MET A 88 16.02 -13.27 1.43
CA MET A 88 16.28 -12.17 0.49
C MET A 88 17.66 -11.53 0.72
N MET A 89 18.05 -11.32 1.99
CA MET A 89 19.37 -10.81 2.33
C MET A 89 20.48 -11.75 1.87
N ALA A 90 20.32 -13.06 2.09
CA ALA A 90 21.27 -14.07 1.67
C ALA A 90 21.41 -14.18 0.12
N HIS A 91 20.34 -13.83 -0.61
CA HIS A 91 20.32 -13.82 -2.08
C HIS A 91 20.67 -12.45 -2.69
N GLY A 92 21.30 -11.54 -1.95
CA GLY A 92 21.89 -10.33 -2.51
C GLY A 92 20.98 -9.09 -2.48
N PHE A 93 19.93 -9.05 -1.66
CA PHE A 93 19.05 -7.89 -1.58
C PHE A 93 19.78 -6.59 -1.21
N LEU A 94 20.80 -6.68 -0.34
CA LEU A 94 21.63 -5.50 -0.02
C LEU A 94 22.43 -5.02 -1.25
N ASP A 95 22.94 -5.93 -2.05
CA ASP A 95 23.71 -5.59 -3.26
C ASP A 95 22.83 -4.97 -4.33
N GLU A 96 21.59 -5.44 -4.47
CA GLU A 96 20.58 -4.81 -5.32
C GLU A 96 20.35 -3.35 -4.92
N VAL A 97 20.09 -3.09 -3.63
CA VAL A 97 19.86 -1.73 -3.13
C VAL A 97 21.11 -0.85 -3.30
N ARG A 98 22.31 -1.43 -3.14
CA ARG A 98 23.57 -0.73 -3.38
C ARG A 98 23.73 -0.33 -4.86
N ALA A 99 23.41 -1.24 -5.78
CA ALA A 99 23.43 -0.95 -7.21
C ALA A 99 22.44 0.15 -7.60
N LEU A 100 21.22 0.10 -7.06
CA LEU A 100 20.22 1.15 -7.27
C LEU A 100 20.72 2.51 -6.74
N ARG A 101 21.33 2.54 -5.57
CA ARG A 101 21.88 3.78 -5.00
C ARG A 101 23.04 4.35 -5.81
N ALA A 102 23.88 3.49 -6.38
CA ALA A 102 25.02 3.88 -7.20
C ALA A 102 24.62 4.56 -8.53
N ARG A 103 23.38 4.44 -8.97
CA ARG A 103 22.87 5.11 -10.17
C ARG A 103 22.91 6.65 -10.07
N GLY A 104 22.75 7.20 -8.87
CA GLY A 104 22.80 8.65 -8.62
C GLY A 104 21.55 9.45 -8.98
N ASP A 105 20.58 8.87 -9.70
CA ASP A 105 19.30 9.49 -10.08
C ASP A 105 18.17 9.17 -9.12
N LEU A 106 18.40 8.31 -8.11
CA LEU A 106 17.41 7.87 -7.14
C LEU A 106 17.63 8.53 -5.78
N HIS A 107 16.53 8.86 -5.10
CA HIS A 107 16.53 9.45 -3.76
C HIS A 107 15.43 8.85 -2.87
N PRO A 108 15.57 8.89 -1.51
CA PRO A 108 14.69 8.19 -0.58
C PRO A 108 13.20 8.59 -0.66
N ASP A 109 12.89 9.77 -1.22
CA ASP A 109 11.52 10.27 -1.30
C ASP A 109 10.74 9.69 -2.50
N LEU A 110 11.42 9.02 -3.42
CA LEU A 110 10.74 8.35 -4.54
C LEU A 110 9.80 7.25 -4.03
N PRO A 111 8.58 7.15 -4.58
CA PRO A 111 7.60 6.15 -4.14
C PRO A 111 8.13 4.72 -4.13
N SER A 112 8.93 4.33 -5.13
CA SER A 112 9.55 3.00 -5.24
C SER A 112 10.53 2.71 -4.09
N LEU A 113 11.29 3.70 -3.63
CA LEU A 113 12.25 3.56 -2.54
C LEU A 113 11.61 3.65 -1.15
N ARG A 114 10.33 4.04 -1.06
CA ARG A 114 9.55 3.94 0.18
C ARG A 114 9.04 2.52 0.45
N CYS A 115 9.20 1.59 -0.49
CA CYS A 115 8.85 0.20 -0.30
C CYS A 115 9.59 -0.41 0.90
N VAL A 116 8.92 -1.33 1.57
CA VAL A 116 9.49 -2.06 2.71
C VAL A 116 10.70 -2.86 2.24
N GLY A 117 11.76 -2.82 3.02
CA GLY A 117 13.06 -3.39 2.67
C GLY A 117 13.99 -2.35 2.06
N TYR A 118 13.65 -1.79 0.91
CA TYR A 118 14.46 -0.77 0.25
C TYR A 118 14.75 0.43 1.15
N ARG A 119 13.73 1.01 1.75
CA ARG A 119 13.89 2.16 2.66
C ARG A 119 14.83 1.86 3.82
N GLN A 120 14.73 0.69 4.43
CA GLN A 120 15.55 0.32 5.58
C GLN A 120 17.01 0.06 5.18
N LEU A 121 17.22 -0.66 4.08
CA LEU A 121 18.57 -0.92 3.57
C LEU A 121 19.23 0.36 3.01
N TRP A 122 18.45 1.26 2.42
CA TRP A 122 18.95 2.56 2.01
C TRP A 122 19.47 3.39 3.20
N ALA A 123 18.76 3.39 4.33
CA ALA A 123 19.18 4.05 5.56
C ALA A 123 20.50 3.45 6.08
N HIS A 124 20.67 2.12 6.02
CA HIS A 124 21.93 1.47 6.33
C HIS A 124 23.06 1.93 5.40
N LEU A 125 22.84 1.91 4.09
CA LEU A 125 23.83 2.36 3.11
C LEU A 125 24.16 3.86 3.23
N ALA A 126 23.27 4.65 3.82
CA ALA A 126 23.49 6.05 4.17
C ALA A 126 24.27 6.21 5.50
N GLY A 127 24.56 5.14 6.22
CA GLY A 127 25.30 5.17 7.49
C GLY A 127 24.46 5.59 8.70
N THR A 128 23.11 5.67 8.56
CA THR A 128 22.23 6.14 9.66
C THR A 128 21.86 5.03 10.65
N VAL A 129 21.95 3.77 10.23
CA VAL A 129 21.66 2.59 11.06
C VAL A 129 22.59 1.43 10.69
N SER A 130 22.82 0.51 11.61
CA SER A 130 23.55 -0.73 11.33
C SER A 130 22.75 -1.65 10.41
N LEU A 131 23.41 -2.64 9.80
CA LEU A 131 22.73 -3.64 8.96
C LEU A 131 21.72 -4.46 9.77
N ALA A 132 22.08 -4.85 11.00
CA ALA A 132 21.18 -5.60 11.89
C ALA A 132 19.90 -4.81 12.22
N GLU A 133 20.04 -3.51 12.51
CA GLU A 133 18.89 -2.62 12.76
C GLU A 133 18.01 -2.46 11.51
N ALA A 134 18.61 -2.32 10.32
CA ALA A 134 17.89 -2.19 9.07
C ALA A 134 17.08 -3.47 8.76
N VAL A 135 17.67 -4.65 8.93
CA VAL A 135 17.01 -5.95 8.77
C VAL A 135 15.83 -6.08 9.74
N ALA A 136 16.08 -5.86 11.04
CA ALA A 136 15.04 -5.93 12.05
C ALA A 136 13.90 -4.93 11.79
N ALA A 137 14.21 -3.72 11.32
CA ALA A 137 13.22 -2.71 10.94
C ALA A 137 12.42 -3.14 9.69
N GLY A 138 13.06 -3.78 8.71
CA GLY A 138 12.42 -4.34 7.52
C GLY A 138 11.42 -5.44 7.87
N GLN A 139 11.82 -6.39 8.69
CA GLN A 139 10.96 -7.45 9.21
C GLN A 139 9.74 -6.88 9.97
N ARG A 140 9.95 -5.94 10.89
CA ARG A 140 8.85 -5.28 11.61
C ARG A 140 7.90 -4.53 10.66
N ALA A 141 8.43 -3.83 9.67
CA ALA A 141 7.63 -3.09 8.70
C ALA A 141 6.78 -4.04 7.84
N THR A 142 7.31 -5.21 7.45
CA THR A 142 6.58 -6.24 6.70
C THR A 142 5.47 -6.86 7.55
N ARG A 143 5.73 -7.20 8.82
CA ARG A 143 4.68 -7.68 9.74
C ARG A 143 3.57 -6.64 9.94
N ASN A 144 3.91 -5.36 10.04
CA ASN A 144 2.93 -4.28 10.14
C ASN A 144 2.10 -4.13 8.85
N LEU A 145 2.71 -4.35 7.67
CA LEU A 145 2.00 -4.38 6.41
C LEU A 145 1.00 -5.54 6.38
N ALA A 146 1.43 -6.76 6.73
CA ALA A 146 0.56 -7.93 6.82
C ALA A 146 -0.60 -7.71 7.81
N LYS A 147 -0.34 -7.11 8.98
CA LYS A 147 -1.41 -6.74 9.93
C LYS A 147 -2.45 -5.81 9.30
N ARG A 148 -2.04 -4.80 8.52
CA ARG A 148 -2.97 -3.90 7.84
C ARG A 148 -3.77 -4.62 6.77
N GLN A 149 -3.13 -5.50 5.98
CA GLN A 149 -3.82 -6.33 4.98
C GLN A 149 -4.89 -7.21 5.62
N LEU A 150 -4.57 -7.91 6.70
CA LEU A 150 -5.55 -8.72 7.43
C LEU A 150 -6.70 -7.90 8.03
N THR A 151 -6.41 -6.67 8.47
CA THR A 151 -7.46 -5.77 8.99
C THR A 151 -8.39 -5.34 7.86
N TRP A 152 -7.84 -5.03 6.69
CA TRP A 152 -8.62 -4.67 5.52
C TRP A 152 -9.46 -5.85 5.01
N LEU A 153 -8.88 -7.04 4.88
CA LEU A 153 -9.60 -8.24 4.45
C LEU A 153 -10.80 -8.57 5.36
N ARG A 154 -10.71 -8.26 6.66
CA ARG A 154 -11.83 -8.44 7.59
C ARG A 154 -12.98 -7.45 7.35
N SER A 155 -12.71 -6.29 6.76
CA SER A 155 -13.76 -5.32 6.41
C SER A 155 -14.52 -5.66 5.13
N GLU A 156 -14.11 -6.74 4.44
CA GLU A 156 -14.73 -7.23 3.21
C GLU A 156 -15.52 -8.53 3.47
N PRO A 157 -16.73 -8.46 4.05
CA PRO A 157 -17.47 -9.65 4.49
C PRO A 157 -18.00 -10.49 3.33
N ALA A 158 -18.12 -9.91 2.13
CA ALA A 158 -18.62 -10.58 0.94
C ALA A 158 -17.60 -11.53 0.30
N TRP A 159 -16.32 -11.43 0.68
CA TRP A 159 -15.27 -12.27 0.12
C TRP A 159 -15.23 -13.64 0.78
N GLN A 160 -15.13 -14.69 -0.04
CA GLN A 160 -14.93 -16.04 0.47
C GLN A 160 -13.52 -16.20 1.04
N LYS A 161 -13.43 -16.62 2.31
CA LYS A 161 -12.16 -16.79 2.99
C LYS A 161 -11.64 -18.20 2.79
N ILE A 162 -10.38 -18.31 2.38
CA ILE A 162 -9.62 -19.55 2.26
C ILE A 162 -8.38 -19.44 3.14
N GLN A 163 -7.91 -20.53 3.73
CA GLN A 163 -6.78 -20.54 4.68
C GLN A 163 -5.50 -21.07 4.07
N SER A 164 -5.62 -21.88 3.02
CA SER A 164 -4.47 -22.43 2.30
C SER A 164 -4.78 -22.53 0.81
N LEU A 165 -3.76 -22.84 0.02
CA LEU A 165 -3.89 -23.22 -1.39
C LEU A 165 -3.80 -24.74 -1.59
N GLU A 166 -4.09 -25.52 -0.55
CA GLU A 166 -4.19 -26.96 -0.66
C GLU A 166 -5.45 -27.35 -1.42
N ASP A 167 -5.41 -28.52 -2.08
CA ASP A 167 -6.45 -28.97 -3.01
C ASP A 167 -7.88 -28.89 -2.47
N GLN A 168 -8.07 -29.17 -1.19
CA GLN A 168 -9.39 -29.14 -0.56
C GLN A 168 -9.99 -27.72 -0.47
N GLU A 169 -9.17 -26.71 -0.31
CA GLU A 169 -9.60 -25.30 -0.24
C GLU A 169 -9.66 -24.63 -1.62
N LEU A 170 -9.06 -25.23 -2.65
CA LEU A 170 -9.18 -24.78 -4.03
C LEU A 170 -10.51 -25.18 -4.68
N VAL A 171 -11.17 -26.25 -4.21
CA VAL A 171 -12.44 -26.75 -4.78
C VAL A 171 -13.51 -25.66 -4.89
N PRO A 172 -13.78 -24.80 -3.90
CA PRO A 172 -14.75 -23.73 -4.03
C PRO A 172 -14.39 -22.72 -5.13
N ILE A 173 -13.09 -22.41 -5.29
CA ILE A 173 -12.59 -21.48 -6.32
C ILE A 173 -12.82 -22.09 -7.71
N LEU A 174 -12.43 -23.35 -7.91
CA LEU A 174 -12.57 -24.04 -9.17
C LEU A 174 -14.04 -24.16 -9.59
N ARG A 175 -14.95 -24.46 -8.66
CA ARG A 175 -16.41 -24.49 -8.94
C ARG A 175 -16.93 -23.14 -9.44
N VAL A 176 -16.54 -22.05 -8.77
CA VAL A 176 -16.98 -20.71 -9.20
C VAL A 176 -16.40 -20.36 -10.57
N MET A 177 -15.15 -20.75 -10.86
CA MET A 177 -14.56 -20.57 -12.19
C MET A 177 -15.31 -21.35 -13.28
N ASP A 178 -15.68 -22.59 -13.01
CA ASP A 178 -16.47 -23.42 -13.94
C ASP A 178 -17.86 -22.83 -14.18
N ASP A 179 -18.54 -22.36 -13.14
CA ASP A 179 -19.85 -21.69 -13.23
C ASP A 179 -19.80 -20.39 -14.04
N MET A 180 -18.71 -19.63 -13.93
CA MET A 180 -18.50 -18.40 -14.70
C MET A 180 -18.11 -18.68 -16.16
N ALA A 181 -17.38 -19.76 -16.42
CA ALA A 181 -16.98 -20.15 -17.78
C ALA A 181 -18.12 -20.79 -18.58
N GLY A 182 -19.15 -21.29 -17.90
CA GLY A 182 -20.33 -21.89 -18.52
C GLY A 182 -21.47 -20.91 -18.87
N ARG A 183 -21.27 -19.60 -18.54
CA ARG A 183 -22.21 -18.51 -18.90
C ARG A 183 -21.70 -17.71 -20.10
#